data_0245c771f1b8f1630543c8b5fd304a34
#
_entry.id   0245c771f1b8f1630543c8b5fd304a34
#
_cell.length_a   1.000
_cell.length_b   1.000
_cell.length_c   1.000
_cell.angle_alpha   90.00
_cell.angle_beta   90.00
_cell.angle_gamma   90.00
#
_symmetry.space_group_name_H-M   'P 1'
#
loop_
_entity.id
_entity.type
_entity.pdbx_description
1 polymer ?
#
loop_
_entity_poly.entity_id
_entity_poly.type
_entity_poly.pdbx_seq_one_letter_code
_entity_poly.pdbx_strand_id
1 'polypeptide(L)'
;MEQSAKNYNKTLIACYMGFITQAITANFTPLLFLMFNKNYDVSLGKIALIPAVFFLTQLVVDIICVHAVDKIGYRKCIITSCLCSAAGLVLLAFLPELFSDPFVGIIISVVVYAIGSGLVEVLGSPIVEACPFEHKEAVMSLLHSFYCWGSVGVIVISTLFFKFVGIGNWKILSCAWAVIPLFNVFNFASCPIERPNGGEKGMGLLELFKLPLFWIAIILMVCAGASELSMAQWASAFAESALGLSKNIGDLAGPCLFAVAMGTVRALFGKFGHKLNLMAFMIFSGALCVASYLLASLSALPLFGLLGCVLCGLSVAIMWPGTISVCSPRIPKGGTALFA
;
A
#
# COMPACT_ATOMS: atom_id res chain seq x y z
N MET A 1 0.03 9.40 42.95
CA MET A 1 -0.18 9.84 41.56
C MET A 1 -0.49 8.58 40.76
N GLU A 2 -1.76 8.33 40.50
CA GLU A 2 -2.18 7.24 39.61
C GLU A 2 -1.61 7.50 38.22
N GLN A 3 -0.69 6.65 37.77
CA GLN A 3 -0.31 6.59 36.37
C GLN A 3 -1.57 6.20 35.59
N SER A 4 -2.22 7.19 34.99
CA SER A 4 -3.30 6.96 34.03
C SER A 4 -2.82 5.90 33.03
N ALA A 5 -3.43 4.72 33.04
CA ALA A 5 -3.08 3.61 32.18
C ALA A 5 -3.12 4.11 30.71
N LYS A 6 -1.98 4.08 30.03
CA LYS A 6 -1.87 4.55 28.64
C LYS A 6 -2.80 3.74 27.76
N ASN A 7 -3.68 4.41 27.03
CA ASN A 7 -4.63 3.73 26.13
C ASN A 7 -4.01 3.46 24.75
N TYR A 8 -3.33 2.33 24.64
CA TYR A 8 -2.71 1.89 23.37
C TYR A 8 -3.71 1.50 22.28
N ASN A 9 -4.98 1.29 22.62
CA ASN A 9 -6.01 1.10 21.59
C ASN A 9 -6.18 2.34 20.70
N LYS A 10 -5.96 3.56 21.25
CA LYS A 10 -5.94 4.77 20.44
C LYS A 10 -4.78 4.77 19.42
N THR A 11 -3.61 4.28 19.82
CA THR A 11 -2.46 4.14 18.94
C THR A 11 -2.76 3.15 17.82
N LEU A 12 -3.37 2.03 18.17
CA LEU A 12 -3.75 0.99 17.21
C LEU A 12 -4.77 1.52 16.19
N ILE A 13 -5.81 2.23 16.64
CA ILE A 13 -6.80 2.86 15.75
C ILE A 13 -6.13 3.91 14.84
N ALA A 14 -5.23 4.73 15.37
CA ALA A 14 -4.49 5.70 14.57
C ALA A 14 -3.64 5.02 13.48
N CYS A 15 -2.99 3.90 13.80
CA CYS A 15 -2.24 3.11 12.82
C CYS A 15 -3.15 2.45 11.78
N TYR A 16 -4.31 1.91 12.17
CA TYR A 16 -5.31 1.40 11.21
C TYR A 16 -5.76 2.47 10.22
N MET A 17 -6.07 3.69 10.71
CA MET A 17 -6.40 4.82 9.84
C MET A 17 -5.22 5.25 8.96
N GLY A 18 -3.97 5.09 9.45
CA GLY A 18 -2.76 5.30 8.67
C GLY A 18 -2.71 4.35 7.46
N PHE A 19 -2.95 3.05 7.67
CA PHE A 19 -2.99 2.06 6.60
C PHE A 19 -4.17 2.24 5.63
N ILE A 20 -5.33 2.72 6.13
CA ILE A 20 -6.43 3.15 5.24
C ILE A 20 -5.98 4.36 4.40
N THR A 21 -5.28 5.34 4.99
CA THR A 21 -4.73 6.49 4.26
C THR A 21 -3.76 6.03 3.16
N GLN A 22 -2.88 5.08 3.47
CA GLN A 22 -1.98 4.49 2.49
C GLN A 22 -2.76 3.81 1.35
N ALA A 23 -3.83 3.08 1.67
CA ALA A 23 -4.72 2.49 0.67
C ALA A 23 -5.38 3.55 -0.23
N ILE A 24 -5.80 4.69 0.33
CA ILE A 24 -6.35 5.82 -0.44
C ILE A 24 -5.33 6.35 -1.43
N THR A 25 -4.13 6.69 -0.97
CA THR A 25 -3.08 7.29 -1.80
C THR A 25 -2.57 6.33 -2.89
N ALA A 26 -2.54 5.03 -2.62
CA ALA A 26 -2.10 4.02 -3.57
C ALA A 26 -3.17 3.66 -4.62
N ASN A 27 -4.46 3.66 -4.27
CA ASN A 27 -5.51 3.10 -5.12
C ASN A 27 -6.44 4.14 -5.76
N PHE A 28 -6.52 5.38 -5.25
CA PHE A 28 -7.44 6.39 -5.81
C PHE A 28 -6.98 6.89 -7.19
N THR A 29 -5.73 7.27 -7.33
CA THR A 29 -5.19 7.82 -8.59
C THR A 29 -5.25 6.84 -9.76
N PRO A 30 -4.98 5.53 -9.61
CA PRO A 30 -5.17 4.54 -10.66
C PRO A 30 -6.58 4.50 -11.26
N LEU A 31 -7.62 4.74 -10.47
CA LEU A 31 -9.00 4.81 -10.96
C LEU A 31 -9.25 6.00 -11.90
N LEU A 32 -8.35 6.97 -11.91
CA LEU A 32 -8.42 8.19 -12.73
C LEU A 32 -7.53 8.13 -13.99
N PHE A 33 -6.75 7.08 -14.20
CA PHE A 33 -5.76 7.01 -15.29
C PHE A 33 -6.37 7.30 -16.67
N LEU A 34 -7.46 6.63 -17.01
CA LEU A 34 -8.10 6.85 -18.32
C LEU A 34 -8.85 8.20 -18.39
N MET A 35 -9.30 8.72 -17.26
CA MET A 35 -9.85 10.07 -17.20
C MET A 35 -8.75 11.11 -17.46
N PHE A 36 -7.56 10.95 -16.88
CA PHE A 36 -6.42 11.82 -17.16
C PHE A 36 -6.00 11.76 -18.63
N ASN A 37 -6.04 10.56 -19.24
CA ASN A 37 -5.77 10.42 -20.67
C ASN A 37 -6.80 11.16 -21.53
N LYS A 38 -8.10 10.99 -21.25
CA LYS A 38 -9.18 11.54 -22.04
C LYS A 38 -9.40 13.04 -21.84
N ASN A 39 -9.29 13.53 -20.59
CA ASN A 39 -9.68 14.90 -20.24
C ASN A 39 -8.51 15.88 -20.16
N TYR A 40 -7.30 15.40 -19.85
CA TYR A 40 -6.09 16.21 -19.75
C TYR A 40 -5.08 15.89 -20.86
N ASP A 41 -5.43 15.04 -21.82
CA ASP A 41 -4.58 14.63 -22.94
C ASP A 41 -3.20 14.08 -22.51
N VAL A 42 -3.14 13.47 -21.33
CA VAL A 42 -1.93 12.86 -20.79
C VAL A 42 -1.72 11.51 -21.48
N SER A 43 -0.61 11.35 -22.20
CA SER A 43 -0.32 10.09 -22.91
C SER A 43 -0.20 8.90 -21.95
N LEU A 44 -0.52 7.68 -22.43
CA LEU A 44 -0.41 6.46 -21.62
C LEU A 44 1.03 6.23 -21.11
N GLY A 45 2.03 6.63 -21.87
CA GLY A 45 3.43 6.58 -21.41
C GLY A 45 3.70 7.50 -20.22
N LYS A 46 3.13 8.72 -20.20
CA LYS A 46 3.20 9.62 -19.03
C LYS A 46 2.40 9.05 -17.84
N ILE A 47 1.23 8.44 -18.09
CA ILE A 47 0.43 7.81 -17.04
C ILE A 47 1.20 6.68 -16.37
N ALA A 48 1.96 5.89 -17.12
CA ALA A 48 2.78 4.82 -16.56
C ALA A 48 3.88 5.33 -15.60
N LEU A 49 4.28 6.60 -15.71
CA LEU A 49 5.23 7.22 -14.78
C LEU A 49 4.59 7.57 -13.43
N ILE A 50 3.27 7.71 -13.34
CA ILE A 50 2.59 8.06 -12.08
C ILE A 50 2.87 7.03 -10.99
N PRO A 51 2.56 5.73 -11.16
CA PRO A 51 2.90 4.74 -10.15
C PRO A 51 4.41 4.56 -9.98
N ALA A 52 5.22 4.71 -11.03
CA ALA A 52 6.67 4.63 -10.92
C ALA A 52 7.23 5.73 -10.02
N VAL A 53 6.78 6.98 -10.17
CA VAL A 53 7.18 8.10 -9.32
C VAL A 53 6.67 7.91 -7.89
N PHE A 54 5.44 7.41 -7.72
CA PHE A 54 4.87 7.10 -6.40
C PHE A 54 5.77 6.14 -5.61
N PHE A 55 6.07 4.97 -6.17
CA PHE A 55 6.88 3.96 -5.48
C PHE A 55 8.35 4.35 -5.37
N LEU A 56 8.92 5.06 -6.35
CA LEU A 56 10.28 5.59 -6.24
C LEU A 56 10.38 6.62 -5.09
N THR A 57 9.36 7.47 -4.93
CA THR A 57 9.31 8.43 -3.82
C THR A 57 9.23 7.70 -2.48
N GLN A 58 8.41 6.64 -2.36
CA GLN A 58 8.36 5.81 -1.15
C GLN A 58 9.73 5.22 -0.84
N LEU A 59 10.39 4.58 -1.80
CA LEU A 59 11.74 4.02 -1.63
C LEU A 59 12.74 5.06 -1.11
N VAL A 60 12.72 6.27 -1.65
CA VAL A 60 13.60 7.37 -1.17
C VAL A 60 13.26 7.75 0.28
N VAL A 61 11.97 7.82 0.61
CA VAL A 61 11.50 8.09 1.97
C VAL A 61 11.96 6.99 2.94
N ASP A 62 11.82 5.72 2.55
CA ASP A 62 12.23 4.57 3.36
C ASP A 62 13.72 4.65 3.72
N ILE A 63 14.58 4.91 2.72
CA ILE A 63 16.03 5.07 2.92
C ILE A 63 16.34 6.24 3.87
N ILE A 64 15.64 7.37 3.70
CA ILE A 64 15.83 8.55 4.57
C ILE A 64 15.37 8.25 6.00
N CYS A 65 14.25 7.54 6.15
CA CYS A 65 13.65 7.23 7.44
C CYS A 65 14.54 6.37 8.34
N VAL A 66 15.33 5.47 7.78
CA VAL A 66 16.31 4.65 8.55
C VAL A 66 17.17 5.50 9.48
N HIS A 67 17.51 6.72 9.08
CA HIS A 67 18.38 7.61 9.84
C HIS A 67 17.67 8.84 10.43
N ALA A 68 16.57 9.28 9.82
CA ALA A 68 15.91 10.53 10.18
C ALA A 68 14.92 10.36 11.33
N VAL A 69 14.22 9.22 11.40
CA VAL A 69 13.16 8.99 12.39
C VAL A 69 13.66 9.03 13.82
N ASP A 70 14.82 8.45 14.10
CA ASP A 70 15.40 8.45 15.44
C ASP A 70 15.79 9.86 15.92
N LYS A 71 16.15 10.76 14.99
CA LYS A 71 16.51 12.15 15.28
C LYS A 71 15.30 13.06 15.43
N ILE A 72 14.32 12.93 14.52
CA ILE A 72 13.11 13.78 14.47
C ILE A 72 12.08 13.32 15.50
N GLY A 73 11.96 12.02 15.70
CA GLY A 73 11.00 11.34 16.57
C GLY A 73 9.75 10.84 15.84
N TYR A 74 9.31 9.65 16.22
CA TYR A 74 8.18 8.92 15.60
C TYR A 74 6.92 9.74 15.48
N ARG A 75 6.51 10.47 16.53
CA ARG A 75 5.28 11.29 16.54
C ARG A 75 5.30 12.37 15.46
N LYS A 76 6.41 13.09 15.33
CA LYS A 76 6.52 14.16 14.34
C LYS A 76 6.48 13.60 12.93
N CYS A 77 7.20 12.50 12.68
CA CYS A 77 7.24 11.85 11.38
C CYS A 77 5.86 11.31 10.95
N ILE A 78 5.12 10.65 11.85
CA ILE A 78 3.81 10.09 11.51
C ILE A 78 2.74 11.18 11.34
N ILE A 79 2.81 12.30 12.06
CA ILE A 79 1.96 13.47 11.83
C ILE A 79 2.28 14.10 10.46
N THR A 80 3.57 14.24 10.13
CA THR A 80 4.00 14.73 8.80
C THR A 80 3.47 13.83 7.70
N SER A 81 3.46 12.51 7.90
CA SER A 81 2.85 11.56 6.97
C SER A 81 1.38 11.92 6.68
N CYS A 82 0.58 12.13 7.71
CA CYS A 82 -0.83 12.48 7.56
C CYS A 82 -1.02 13.81 6.82
N LEU A 83 -0.21 14.81 7.15
CA LEU A 83 -0.25 16.13 6.52
C LEU A 83 0.15 16.07 5.04
N CYS A 84 1.22 15.35 4.70
CA CYS A 84 1.64 15.16 3.31
C CYS A 84 0.60 14.40 2.51
N SER A 85 0.02 13.32 3.06
CA SER A 85 -1.04 12.56 2.39
C SER A 85 -2.26 13.44 2.09
N ALA A 86 -2.71 14.22 3.08
CA ALA A 86 -3.84 15.13 2.91
C ALA A 86 -3.53 16.24 1.90
N ALA A 87 -2.38 16.90 2.06
CA ALA A 87 -1.96 17.97 1.16
C ALA A 87 -1.86 17.48 -0.28
N GLY A 88 -1.23 16.33 -0.52
CA GLY A 88 -1.08 15.77 -1.86
C GLY A 88 -2.42 15.42 -2.52
N LEU A 89 -3.39 14.90 -1.77
CA LEU A 89 -4.75 14.64 -2.27
C LEU A 89 -5.49 15.93 -2.63
N VAL A 90 -5.34 16.99 -1.83
CA VAL A 90 -5.89 18.31 -2.14
C VAL A 90 -5.19 18.93 -3.36
N LEU A 91 -3.86 18.88 -3.39
CA LEU A 91 -3.07 19.38 -4.53
C LEU A 91 -3.45 18.67 -5.82
N LEU A 92 -3.71 17.37 -5.79
CA LEU A 92 -4.16 16.61 -6.96
C LEU A 92 -5.45 17.18 -7.57
N ALA A 93 -6.35 17.72 -6.74
CA ALA A 93 -7.60 18.32 -7.21
C ALA A 93 -7.40 19.66 -7.94
N PHE A 94 -6.33 20.41 -7.64
CA PHE A 94 -6.16 21.78 -8.13
C PHE A 94 -4.94 21.97 -9.02
N LEU A 95 -3.80 21.37 -8.71
CA LEU A 95 -2.54 21.59 -9.42
C LEU A 95 -2.58 21.26 -10.92
N PRO A 96 -3.26 20.19 -11.38
CA PRO A 96 -3.29 19.88 -12.81
C PRO A 96 -3.83 21.01 -13.68
N GLU A 97 -4.67 21.89 -13.13
CA GLU A 97 -5.23 23.05 -13.88
C GLU A 97 -4.42 24.33 -13.74
N LEU A 98 -3.45 24.37 -12.82
CA LEU A 98 -2.59 25.54 -12.63
C LEU A 98 -1.34 25.51 -13.53
N PHE A 99 -1.00 24.35 -14.08
CA PHE A 99 0.16 24.21 -14.97
C PHE A 99 -0.28 24.10 -16.44
N SER A 100 0.53 24.63 -17.34
CA SER A 100 0.32 24.48 -18.79
C SER A 100 0.36 23.01 -19.26
N ASP A 101 1.15 22.16 -18.60
CA ASP A 101 1.09 20.70 -18.74
C ASP A 101 0.47 20.12 -17.46
N PRO A 102 -0.79 19.63 -17.49
CA PRO A 102 -1.47 19.05 -16.32
C PRO A 102 -0.71 17.90 -15.67
N PHE A 103 0.10 17.18 -16.45
CA PHE A 103 0.93 16.08 -15.93
C PHE A 103 1.91 16.54 -14.85
N VAL A 104 2.47 17.75 -14.97
CA VAL A 104 3.38 18.31 -13.95
C VAL A 104 2.66 18.46 -12.61
N GLY A 105 1.44 19.02 -12.64
CA GLY A 105 0.60 19.16 -11.44
C GLY A 105 0.24 17.81 -10.80
N ILE A 106 -0.06 16.80 -11.63
CA ILE A 106 -0.32 15.44 -11.16
C ILE A 106 0.92 14.87 -10.46
N ILE A 107 2.09 14.94 -11.08
CA ILE A 107 3.34 14.38 -10.53
C ILE A 107 3.74 15.06 -9.21
N ILE A 108 3.64 16.39 -9.11
CA ILE A 108 3.94 17.10 -7.86
C ILE A 108 3.01 16.61 -6.75
N SER A 109 1.72 16.49 -7.03
CA SER A 109 0.73 16.01 -6.07
C SER A 109 1.03 14.57 -5.63
N VAL A 110 1.40 13.70 -6.59
CA VAL A 110 1.79 12.31 -6.36
C VAL A 110 3.00 12.24 -5.44
N VAL A 111 4.05 13.01 -5.70
CA VAL A 111 5.26 13.05 -4.85
C VAL A 111 4.89 13.46 -3.41
N VAL A 112 4.04 14.47 -3.25
CA VAL A 112 3.66 14.95 -1.91
C VAL A 112 2.91 13.87 -1.12
N TYR A 113 1.89 13.21 -1.70
CA TYR A 113 1.19 12.16 -0.95
C TYR A 113 2.00 10.85 -0.86
N ALA A 114 2.91 10.58 -1.80
CA ALA A 114 3.80 9.43 -1.72
C ALA A 114 4.79 9.54 -0.55
N ILE A 115 5.28 10.76 -0.24
CA ILE A 115 6.06 11.01 0.98
C ILE A 115 5.23 10.61 2.21
N GLY A 116 3.95 11.02 2.25
CA GLY A 116 3.05 10.64 3.33
C GLY A 116 2.86 9.13 3.43
N SER A 117 2.66 8.47 2.30
CA SER A 117 2.44 7.02 2.22
C SER A 117 3.67 6.22 2.67
N GLY A 118 4.88 6.58 2.23
CA GLY A 118 6.12 5.92 2.66
C GLY A 118 6.36 6.08 4.16
N LEU A 119 6.13 7.28 4.71
CA LEU A 119 6.24 7.48 6.16
C LEU A 119 5.29 6.60 6.97
N VAL A 120 4.05 6.35 6.52
CA VAL A 120 3.13 5.41 7.20
C VAL A 120 3.67 4.00 7.12
N GLU A 121 4.17 3.60 5.96
CA GLU A 121 4.68 2.25 5.70
C GLU A 121 5.81 1.89 6.66
N VAL A 122 6.82 2.77 6.76
CA VAL A 122 7.98 2.57 7.65
C VAL A 122 7.62 2.65 9.13
N LEU A 123 6.69 3.54 9.52
CA LEU A 123 6.46 3.86 10.93
C LEU A 123 5.30 3.07 11.54
N GLY A 124 4.31 2.67 10.76
CA GLY A 124 3.07 2.07 11.28
C GLY A 124 3.31 0.77 12.04
N SER A 125 4.06 -0.14 11.44
CA SER A 125 4.38 -1.44 12.03
C SER A 125 5.27 -1.32 13.28
N PRO A 126 6.39 -0.59 13.28
CA PRO A 126 7.20 -0.39 14.48
C PRO A 126 6.45 0.28 15.64
N ILE A 127 5.57 1.25 15.37
CA ILE A 127 4.75 1.90 16.41
C ILE A 127 3.83 0.88 17.09
N VAL A 128 3.19 -0.01 16.32
CA VAL A 128 2.30 -1.04 16.86
C VAL A 128 3.09 -2.11 17.60
N GLU A 129 4.26 -2.50 17.09
CA GLU A 129 5.11 -3.50 17.73
C GLU A 129 5.67 -3.03 19.08
N ALA A 130 5.93 -1.72 19.24
CA ALA A 130 6.35 -1.13 20.49
C ALA A 130 5.24 -1.10 21.56
N CYS A 131 3.98 -1.29 21.18
CA CYS A 131 2.86 -1.34 22.12
C CYS A 131 2.86 -2.66 22.91
N PRO A 132 2.44 -2.66 24.19
CA PRO A 132 2.43 -3.84 25.04
C PRO A 132 1.19 -4.73 24.83
N PHE A 133 1.00 -5.20 23.59
CA PHE A 133 -0.06 -6.16 23.28
C PHE A 133 0.42 -7.60 23.52
N GLU A 134 -0.45 -8.45 24.08
CA GLU A 134 -0.13 -9.86 24.38
C GLU A 134 0.06 -10.71 23.11
N HIS A 135 -0.75 -10.44 22.06
CA HIS A 135 -0.75 -11.19 20.80
C HIS A 135 -0.27 -10.31 19.63
N LYS A 136 0.99 -9.91 19.66
CA LYS A 136 1.57 -8.98 18.67
C LYS A 136 1.40 -9.43 17.22
N GLU A 137 1.60 -10.74 16.94
CA GLU A 137 1.44 -11.29 15.58
C GLU A 137 0.03 -11.11 15.04
N ALA A 138 -1.00 -11.34 15.89
CA ALA A 138 -2.39 -11.15 15.50
C ALA A 138 -2.70 -9.67 15.25
N VAL A 139 -2.20 -8.77 16.11
CA VAL A 139 -2.37 -7.32 15.96
C VAL A 139 -1.68 -6.81 14.68
N MET A 140 -0.47 -7.28 14.38
CA MET A 140 0.25 -6.95 13.15
C MET A 140 -0.47 -7.47 11.91
N SER A 141 -0.96 -8.71 11.92
CA SER A 141 -1.75 -9.27 10.82
C SER A 141 -3.01 -8.46 10.57
N LEU A 142 -3.70 -8.04 11.64
CA LEU A 142 -4.87 -7.18 11.55
C LEU A 142 -4.51 -5.80 11.00
N LEU A 143 -3.42 -5.19 11.44
CA LEU A 143 -2.92 -3.91 10.93
C LEU A 143 -2.76 -3.94 9.39
N HIS A 144 -2.03 -4.92 8.88
CA HIS A 144 -1.82 -5.06 7.43
C HIS A 144 -3.10 -5.41 6.65
N SER A 145 -4.09 -6.07 7.30
CA SER A 145 -5.38 -6.32 6.66
C SER A 145 -6.17 -5.04 6.42
N PHE A 146 -5.98 -3.98 7.25
CA PHE A 146 -6.63 -2.68 7.04
C PHE A 146 -6.19 -1.98 5.75
N TYR A 147 -4.98 -2.25 5.24
CA TYR A 147 -4.60 -1.81 3.90
C TYR A 147 -5.47 -2.47 2.82
N CYS A 148 -5.64 -3.80 2.87
CA CYS A 148 -6.44 -4.52 1.88
C CYS A 148 -7.92 -4.09 1.91
N TRP A 149 -8.51 -4.06 3.10
CA TRP A 149 -9.90 -3.63 3.27
C TRP A 149 -10.09 -2.14 2.98
N GLY A 150 -9.08 -1.33 3.30
CA GLY A 150 -8.99 0.07 2.90
C GLY A 150 -9.03 0.22 1.38
N SER A 151 -8.26 -0.58 0.65
CA SER A 151 -8.25 -0.60 -0.82
C SER A 151 -9.63 -0.95 -1.38
N VAL A 152 -10.27 -2.00 -0.85
CA VAL A 152 -11.65 -2.35 -1.22
C VAL A 152 -12.60 -1.17 -0.97
N GLY A 153 -12.52 -0.56 0.21
CA GLY A 153 -13.36 0.59 0.57
C GLY A 153 -13.16 1.77 -0.38
N VAL A 154 -11.91 2.13 -0.68
CA VAL A 154 -11.57 3.22 -1.61
C VAL A 154 -12.13 2.96 -3.00
N ILE A 155 -11.93 1.76 -3.54
CA ILE A 155 -12.39 1.41 -4.88
C ILE A 155 -13.92 1.44 -4.93
N VAL A 156 -14.61 0.77 -4.00
CA VAL A 156 -16.07 0.71 -3.96
C VAL A 156 -16.69 2.11 -3.81
N ILE A 157 -16.22 2.89 -2.83
CA ILE A 157 -16.76 4.25 -2.59
C ILE A 157 -16.50 5.15 -3.78
N SER A 158 -15.29 5.09 -4.37
CA SER A 158 -14.95 5.90 -5.55
C SER A 158 -15.80 5.50 -6.77
N THR A 159 -15.98 4.20 -7.00
CA THR A 159 -16.80 3.69 -8.10
C THR A 159 -18.27 4.11 -7.96
N LEU A 160 -18.82 4.01 -6.73
CA LEU A 160 -20.19 4.46 -6.46
C LEU A 160 -20.31 5.98 -6.64
N PHE A 161 -19.34 6.75 -6.17
CA PHE A 161 -19.30 8.19 -6.38
C PHE A 161 -19.28 8.53 -7.88
N PHE A 162 -18.41 7.89 -8.66
CA PHE A 162 -18.34 8.11 -10.10
C PHE A 162 -19.63 7.71 -10.83
N LYS A 163 -20.31 6.67 -10.36
CA LYS A 163 -21.59 6.22 -10.91
C LYS A 163 -22.73 7.22 -10.66
N PHE A 164 -22.85 7.76 -9.44
CA PHE A 164 -23.99 8.59 -9.05
C PHE A 164 -23.75 10.09 -9.22
N VAL A 165 -22.51 10.56 -9.01
CA VAL A 165 -22.15 11.98 -9.06
C VAL A 165 -21.42 12.31 -10.38
N GLY A 166 -20.85 11.32 -11.02
CA GLY A 166 -20.08 11.45 -12.27
C GLY A 166 -18.57 11.61 -12.02
N ILE A 167 -17.79 11.02 -12.93
CA ILE A 167 -16.32 11.06 -12.86
C ILE A 167 -15.76 12.48 -13.01
N GLY A 168 -16.48 13.39 -13.68
CA GLY A 168 -16.07 14.80 -13.78
C GLY A 168 -15.92 15.50 -12.43
N ASN A 169 -16.56 14.98 -11.38
CA ASN A 169 -16.51 15.53 -10.02
C ASN A 169 -15.41 14.88 -9.14
N TRP A 170 -14.47 14.16 -9.74
CA TRP A 170 -13.41 13.43 -9.03
C TRP A 170 -12.61 14.30 -8.06
N LYS A 171 -12.49 15.61 -8.31
CA LYS A 171 -11.80 16.58 -7.43
C LYS A 171 -12.46 16.68 -6.07
N ILE A 172 -13.80 16.66 -6.02
CA ILE A 172 -14.58 16.69 -4.76
C ILE A 172 -14.22 15.43 -3.96
N LEU A 173 -14.16 14.28 -4.63
CA LEU A 173 -13.83 13.03 -3.98
C LEU A 173 -12.36 13.01 -3.50
N SER A 174 -11.43 13.58 -4.26
CA SER A 174 -10.02 13.73 -3.83
C SER A 174 -9.92 14.55 -2.53
N CYS A 175 -10.62 15.68 -2.45
CA CYS A 175 -10.69 16.50 -1.24
C CYS A 175 -11.39 15.75 -0.09
N ALA A 176 -12.43 14.98 -0.37
CA ALA A 176 -13.13 14.18 0.64
C ALA A 176 -12.20 13.11 1.23
N TRP A 177 -11.41 12.42 0.40
CA TRP A 177 -10.41 11.46 0.87
C TRP A 177 -9.33 12.11 1.76
N ALA A 178 -8.98 13.37 1.53
CA ALA A 178 -8.02 14.11 2.36
C ALA A 178 -8.49 14.34 3.80
N VAL A 179 -9.80 14.27 4.07
CA VAL A 179 -10.35 14.43 5.43
C VAL A 179 -9.88 13.31 6.37
N ILE A 180 -9.69 12.08 5.85
CA ILE A 180 -9.28 10.93 6.67
C ILE A 180 -7.87 11.13 7.27
N PRO A 181 -6.82 11.40 6.49
CA PRO A 181 -5.51 11.70 7.06
C PRO A 181 -5.51 12.96 7.92
N LEU A 182 -6.26 14.01 7.59
CA LEU A 182 -6.37 15.20 8.44
C LEU A 182 -6.96 14.88 9.82
N PHE A 183 -8.03 14.08 9.87
CA PHE A 183 -8.58 13.60 11.14
C PHE A 183 -7.55 12.77 11.92
N ASN A 184 -6.78 11.95 11.22
CA ASN A 184 -5.79 11.09 11.85
C ASN A 184 -4.60 11.86 12.47
N VAL A 185 -4.35 13.10 12.05
CA VAL A 185 -3.40 14.01 12.74
C VAL A 185 -3.76 14.15 14.23
N PHE A 186 -5.04 14.35 14.54
CA PHE A 186 -5.50 14.49 15.93
C PHE A 186 -5.34 13.19 16.72
N ASN A 187 -5.56 12.04 16.08
CA ASN A 187 -5.35 10.74 16.72
C ASN A 187 -3.88 10.56 17.08
N PHE A 188 -2.94 10.77 16.14
CA PHE A 188 -1.51 10.63 16.40
C PHE A 188 -0.95 11.71 17.33
N ALA A 189 -1.56 12.90 17.38
CA ALA A 189 -1.18 13.92 18.33
C ALA A 189 -1.50 13.53 19.79
N SER A 190 -2.61 12.77 19.99
CA SER A 190 -3.13 12.44 21.33
C SER A 190 -2.84 11.02 21.82
N CYS A 191 -2.49 10.07 20.93
CA CYS A 191 -2.24 8.68 21.33
C CYS A 191 -0.83 8.50 21.94
N PRO A 192 -0.62 7.52 22.82
CA PRO A 192 0.71 7.17 23.31
C PRO A 192 1.52 6.51 22.18
N ILE A 193 2.75 7.00 21.93
CA ILE A 193 3.70 6.40 20.99
C ILE A 193 4.98 6.08 21.77
N GLU A 194 5.29 4.78 21.82
CA GLU A 194 6.54 4.29 22.42
C GLU A 194 7.63 4.20 21.35
N ARG A 195 8.89 4.25 21.79
CA ARG A 195 10.02 4.02 20.89
C ARG A 195 10.19 2.51 20.68
N PRO A 196 10.22 2.01 19.44
CA PRO A 196 10.57 0.62 19.19
C PRO A 196 12.01 0.35 19.65
N ASN A 197 12.22 -0.84 20.16
CA ASN A 197 13.51 -1.37 20.63
C ASN A 197 14.23 -0.52 21.71
N GLY A 198 14.35 -1.05 22.89
CA GLY A 198 15.10 -0.49 24.00
C GLY A 198 16.61 -0.26 23.77
N GLY A 199 17.04 0.07 22.54
CA GLY A 199 18.39 0.53 22.21
C GLY A 199 19.39 -0.52 21.73
N GLU A 200 18.97 -1.76 21.45
CA GLU A 200 19.87 -2.75 20.82
C GLU A 200 20.10 -2.41 19.34
N LYS A 201 21.35 -2.25 18.96
CA LYS A 201 21.78 -2.04 17.58
C LYS A 201 21.71 -3.35 16.82
N GLY A 202 20.80 -3.44 15.84
CA GLY A 202 20.83 -4.50 14.82
C GLY A 202 22.03 -4.37 13.86
N MET A 203 22.17 -5.31 12.92
CA MET A 203 23.15 -5.21 11.83
C MET A 203 22.92 -3.92 11.03
N GLY A 204 24.02 -3.28 10.63
CA GLY A 204 23.95 -2.16 9.70
C GLY A 204 23.62 -2.63 8.27
N LEU A 205 23.02 -1.75 7.46
CA LEU A 205 22.71 -2.03 6.04
C LEU A 205 23.92 -2.59 5.26
N LEU A 206 25.12 -2.03 5.47
CA LEU A 206 26.34 -2.49 4.82
C LEU A 206 26.74 -3.93 5.20
N GLU A 207 26.37 -4.39 6.40
CA GLU A 207 26.61 -5.76 6.85
C GLU A 207 25.58 -6.71 6.21
N LEU A 208 24.34 -6.28 6.09
CA LEU A 208 23.27 -7.02 5.41
C LEU A 208 23.59 -7.24 3.91
N PHE A 209 24.10 -6.23 3.23
CA PHE A 209 24.53 -6.34 1.83
C PHE A 209 25.64 -7.36 1.58
N LYS A 210 26.38 -7.78 2.61
CA LYS A 210 27.40 -8.84 2.50
C LYS A 210 26.78 -10.25 2.55
N LEU A 211 25.52 -10.39 2.93
CA LEU A 211 24.85 -11.67 3.06
C LEU A 211 24.17 -12.08 1.74
N PRO A 212 24.54 -13.22 1.12
CA PRO A 212 23.85 -13.69 -0.10
C PRO A 212 22.35 -13.89 0.09
N LEU A 213 21.93 -14.35 1.28
CA LEU A 213 20.52 -14.56 1.60
C LEU A 213 19.73 -13.24 1.59
N PHE A 214 20.35 -12.13 1.95
CA PHE A 214 19.72 -10.81 1.89
C PHE A 214 19.39 -10.40 0.44
N TRP A 215 20.30 -10.66 -0.50
CA TRP A 215 20.04 -10.41 -1.92
C TRP A 215 18.92 -11.29 -2.49
N ILE A 216 18.87 -12.57 -2.07
CA ILE A 216 17.75 -13.45 -2.44
C ILE A 216 16.44 -12.91 -1.90
N ALA A 217 16.42 -12.44 -0.64
CA ALA A 217 15.24 -11.82 -0.05
C ALA A 217 14.80 -10.57 -0.83
N ILE A 218 15.74 -9.67 -1.18
CA ILE A 218 15.45 -8.47 -2.00
C ILE A 218 14.83 -8.88 -3.35
N ILE A 219 15.43 -9.84 -4.06
CA ILE A 219 14.90 -10.28 -5.37
C ILE A 219 13.48 -10.84 -5.21
N LEU A 220 13.24 -11.69 -4.21
CA LEU A 220 11.90 -12.22 -3.94
C LEU A 220 10.89 -11.12 -3.62
N MET A 221 11.29 -10.11 -2.83
CA MET A 221 10.44 -8.97 -2.50
C MET A 221 10.14 -8.10 -3.72
N VAL A 222 11.14 -7.84 -4.57
CA VAL A 222 10.94 -7.11 -5.84
C VAL A 222 9.97 -7.87 -6.75
N CYS A 223 10.13 -9.20 -6.89
CA CYS A 223 9.21 -10.01 -7.68
C CYS A 223 7.79 -10.01 -7.11
N ALA A 224 7.66 -10.15 -5.78
CA ALA A 224 6.36 -10.11 -5.11
C ALA A 224 5.68 -8.75 -5.28
N GLY A 225 6.39 -7.66 -5.00
CA GLY A 225 5.88 -6.30 -5.15
C GLY A 225 5.52 -5.96 -6.60
N ALA A 226 6.39 -6.27 -7.56
CA ALA A 226 6.10 -6.04 -8.97
C ALA A 226 4.85 -6.79 -9.44
N SER A 227 4.67 -8.04 -9.02
CA SER A 227 3.49 -8.83 -9.38
C SER A 227 2.21 -8.30 -8.76
N GLU A 228 2.23 -7.92 -7.48
CA GLU A 228 1.09 -7.36 -6.76
C GLU A 228 0.70 -5.99 -7.34
N LEU A 229 1.67 -5.08 -7.40
CA LEU A 229 1.43 -3.68 -7.73
C LEU A 229 1.10 -3.46 -9.20
N SER A 230 1.70 -4.22 -10.12
CA SER A 230 1.35 -4.12 -11.54
C SER A 230 -0.11 -4.44 -11.77
N MET A 231 -0.63 -5.51 -11.16
CA MET A 231 -2.05 -5.85 -11.27
C MET A 231 -2.93 -4.82 -10.56
N ALA A 232 -2.61 -4.47 -9.31
CA ALA A 232 -3.40 -3.53 -8.53
C ALA A 232 -3.54 -2.15 -9.21
N GLN A 233 -2.45 -1.62 -9.80
CA GLN A 233 -2.44 -0.30 -10.44
C GLN A 233 -3.16 -0.27 -11.80
N TRP A 234 -3.11 -1.36 -12.55
CA TRP A 234 -3.57 -1.37 -13.94
C TRP A 234 -4.86 -2.13 -14.18
N ALA A 235 -5.37 -2.91 -13.22
CA ALA A 235 -6.53 -3.76 -13.42
C ALA A 235 -7.79 -3.00 -13.87
N SER A 236 -8.04 -1.79 -13.35
CA SER A 236 -9.18 -0.96 -13.78
C SER A 236 -9.00 -0.49 -15.23
N ALA A 237 -7.84 0.10 -15.56
CA ALA A 237 -7.56 0.58 -16.91
C ALA A 237 -7.54 -0.59 -17.93
N PHE A 238 -7.01 -1.75 -17.55
CA PHE A 238 -7.01 -2.96 -18.36
C PHE A 238 -8.44 -3.44 -18.64
N ALA A 239 -9.27 -3.51 -17.60
CA ALA A 239 -10.67 -3.95 -17.77
C ALA A 239 -11.49 -3.01 -18.67
N GLU A 240 -11.26 -1.69 -18.57
CA GLU A 240 -11.96 -0.71 -19.41
C GLU A 240 -11.39 -0.69 -20.84
N SER A 241 -10.08 -0.61 -21.03
CA SER A 241 -9.47 -0.36 -22.34
C SER A 241 -9.24 -1.63 -23.17
N ALA A 242 -8.82 -2.73 -22.53
CA ALA A 242 -8.51 -3.97 -23.24
C ALA A 242 -9.68 -4.94 -23.30
N LEU A 243 -10.52 -4.98 -22.25
CA LEU A 243 -11.68 -5.88 -22.19
C LEU A 243 -12.99 -5.22 -22.60
N GLY A 244 -13.00 -3.89 -22.86
CA GLY A 244 -14.19 -3.15 -23.31
C GLY A 244 -15.31 -3.06 -22.26
N LEU A 245 -14.99 -3.23 -20.97
CA LEU A 245 -15.97 -3.18 -19.90
C LEU A 245 -16.28 -1.73 -19.52
N SER A 246 -17.49 -1.51 -18.98
CA SER A 246 -17.78 -0.20 -18.38
C SER A 246 -16.90 0.05 -17.17
N LYS A 247 -16.52 1.32 -16.92
CA LYS A 247 -15.66 1.71 -15.80
C LYS A 247 -16.10 1.11 -14.46
N ASN A 248 -17.39 1.20 -14.14
CA ASN A 248 -17.92 0.67 -12.88
C ASN A 248 -17.69 -0.84 -12.72
N ILE A 249 -17.88 -1.60 -13.80
CA ILE A 249 -17.62 -3.05 -13.79
C ILE A 249 -16.11 -3.29 -13.73
N GLY A 250 -15.32 -2.54 -14.51
CA GLY A 250 -13.86 -2.64 -14.52
C GLY A 250 -13.24 -2.40 -13.15
N ASP A 251 -13.67 -1.35 -12.45
CA ASP A 251 -13.18 -1.02 -11.10
C ASP A 251 -13.55 -2.11 -10.08
N LEU A 252 -14.77 -2.63 -10.12
CA LEU A 252 -15.22 -3.66 -9.17
C LEU A 252 -14.67 -5.05 -9.48
N ALA A 253 -14.70 -5.45 -10.74
CA ALA A 253 -14.28 -6.79 -11.15
C ALA A 253 -12.75 -6.93 -11.30
N GLY A 254 -12.03 -5.84 -11.56
CA GLY A 254 -10.57 -5.80 -11.61
C GLY A 254 -9.97 -5.59 -10.21
N PRO A 255 -9.60 -4.36 -9.83
CA PRO A 255 -8.82 -4.09 -8.62
C PRO A 255 -9.58 -4.39 -7.31
N CYS A 256 -10.93 -4.25 -7.28
CA CYS A 256 -11.69 -4.53 -6.06
C CYS A 256 -11.69 -6.03 -5.74
N LEU A 257 -12.05 -6.90 -6.71
CA LEU A 257 -12.02 -8.35 -6.47
C LEU A 257 -10.60 -8.87 -6.26
N PHE A 258 -9.58 -8.28 -6.91
CA PHE A 258 -8.18 -8.54 -6.62
C PHE A 258 -7.87 -8.28 -5.13
N ALA A 259 -8.24 -7.12 -4.61
CA ALA A 259 -7.99 -6.74 -3.22
C ALA A 259 -8.77 -7.62 -2.22
N VAL A 260 -10.02 -7.98 -2.52
CA VAL A 260 -10.82 -8.92 -1.72
C VAL A 260 -10.17 -10.30 -1.68
N ALA A 261 -9.74 -10.81 -2.83
CA ALA A 261 -9.08 -12.10 -2.95
C ALA A 261 -7.78 -12.12 -2.13
N MET A 262 -6.94 -11.09 -2.27
CA MET A 262 -5.70 -10.93 -1.52
C MET A 262 -5.96 -10.83 0.00
N GLY A 263 -6.87 -9.96 0.42
CA GLY A 263 -7.22 -9.79 1.83
C GLY A 263 -7.79 -11.06 2.47
N THR A 264 -8.59 -11.80 1.73
CA THR A 264 -9.16 -13.09 2.18
C THR A 264 -8.06 -14.12 2.43
N VAL A 265 -7.12 -14.29 1.49
CA VAL A 265 -6.00 -15.24 1.66
C VAL A 265 -5.11 -14.80 2.83
N ARG A 266 -4.79 -13.51 2.99
CA ARG A 266 -4.02 -12.99 4.14
C ARG A 266 -4.72 -13.30 5.47
N ALA A 267 -6.04 -13.10 5.55
CA ALA A 267 -6.82 -13.41 6.75
C ALA A 267 -6.86 -14.91 7.05
N LEU A 268 -7.08 -15.75 6.03
CA LEU A 268 -7.07 -17.20 6.17
C LEU A 268 -5.71 -17.73 6.56
N PHE A 269 -4.64 -17.20 5.97
CA PHE A 269 -3.27 -17.56 6.34
C PHE A 269 -2.94 -17.15 7.77
N GLY A 270 -3.34 -15.96 8.21
CA GLY A 270 -3.20 -15.53 9.61
C GLY A 270 -3.84 -16.51 10.60
N LYS A 271 -4.98 -17.13 10.24
CA LYS A 271 -5.71 -18.09 11.08
C LYS A 271 -5.20 -19.53 10.98
N PHE A 272 -4.84 -19.97 9.78
CA PHE A 272 -4.54 -21.39 9.48
C PHE A 272 -3.11 -21.66 9.04
N GLY A 273 -2.30 -20.61 8.86
CA GLY A 273 -0.95 -20.71 8.27
C GLY A 273 0.00 -21.64 9.04
N HIS A 274 -0.20 -21.78 10.36
CA HIS A 274 0.56 -22.71 11.19
C HIS A 274 0.42 -24.20 10.79
N LYS A 275 -0.65 -24.53 10.04
CA LYS A 275 -0.92 -25.89 9.53
C LYS A 275 -0.34 -26.14 8.13
N LEU A 276 0.16 -25.09 7.47
CA LEU A 276 0.60 -25.14 6.08
C LEU A 276 2.14 -25.14 6.00
N ASN A 277 2.67 -25.88 5.05
CA ASN A 277 4.07 -25.73 4.68
C ASN A 277 4.24 -24.42 3.89
N LEU A 278 4.79 -23.38 4.54
CA LEU A 278 4.93 -22.05 3.97
C LEU A 278 5.70 -22.08 2.64
N MET A 279 6.79 -22.85 2.55
CA MET A 279 7.60 -22.91 1.33
C MET A 279 6.83 -23.51 0.15
N ALA A 280 6.12 -24.63 0.38
CA ALA A 280 5.28 -25.25 -0.64
C ALA A 280 4.14 -24.30 -1.08
N PHE A 281 3.55 -23.57 -0.12
CA PHE A 281 2.49 -22.59 -0.41
C PHE A 281 3.03 -21.42 -1.25
N MET A 282 4.23 -20.90 -0.94
CA MET A 282 4.86 -19.83 -1.74
C MET A 282 5.20 -20.30 -3.17
N ILE A 283 5.70 -21.53 -3.35
CA ILE A 283 5.99 -22.09 -4.68
C ILE A 283 4.69 -22.22 -5.49
N PHE A 284 3.64 -22.78 -4.89
CA PHE A 284 2.32 -22.86 -5.53
C PHE A 284 1.79 -21.45 -5.90
N SER A 285 1.90 -20.49 -5.00
CA SER A 285 1.51 -19.10 -5.24
C SER A 285 2.30 -18.48 -6.41
N GLY A 286 3.60 -18.73 -6.52
CA GLY A 286 4.41 -18.27 -7.65
C GLY A 286 3.94 -18.87 -8.98
N ALA A 287 3.68 -20.17 -9.02
CA ALA A 287 3.15 -20.84 -10.22
C ALA A 287 1.76 -20.31 -10.60
N LEU A 288 0.88 -20.13 -9.60
CA LEU A 288 -0.45 -19.53 -9.80
C LEU A 288 -0.36 -18.09 -10.31
N CYS A 289 0.61 -17.30 -9.84
CA CYS A 289 0.82 -15.93 -10.32
C CYS A 289 1.18 -15.90 -11.81
N VAL A 290 2.11 -16.75 -12.25
CA VAL A 290 2.45 -16.88 -13.66
C VAL A 290 1.24 -17.27 -14.49
N ALA A 291 0.48 -18.28 -14.05
CA ALA A 291 -0.75 -18.72 -14.74
C ALA A 291 -1.80 -17.60 -14.81
N SER A 292 -1.93 -16.80 -13.74
CA SER A 292 -2.87 -15.68 -13.68
C SER A 292 -2.52 -14.58 -14.70
N TYR A 293 -1.25 -14.21 -14.80
CA TYR A 293 -0.78 -13.23 -15.77
C TYR A 293 -0.93 -13.73 -17.21
N LEU A 294 -0.61 -15.00 -17.47
CA LEU A 294 -0.83 -15.60 -18.80
C LEU A 294 -2.32 -15.61 -19.15
N LEU A 295 -3.19 -15.97 -18.21
CA LEU A 295 -4.63 -15.96 -18.42
C LEU A 295 -5.13 -14.54 -18.71
N ALA A 296 -4.68 -13.54 -17.95
CA ALA A 296 -5.08 -12.15 -18.15
C ALA A 296 -4.61 -11.59 -19.51
N SER A 297 -3.36 -11.93 -19.92
CA SER A 297 -2.75 -11.33 -21.11
C SER A 297 -3.05 -12.04 -22.42
N LEU A 298 -3.28 -13.34 -22.40
CA LEU A 298 -3.49 -14.15 -23.61
C LEU A 298 -4.96 -14.42 -23.93
N SER A 299 -5.88 -14.14 -22.99
CA SER A 299 -7.30 -14.42 -23.21
C SER A 299 -7.96 -13.32 -24.04
N ALA A 300 -8.65 -13.71 -25.09
CA ALA A 300 -9.52 -12.84 -25.86
C ALA A 300 -10.89 -12.59 -25.21
N LEU A 301 -11.26 -13.39 -24.19
CA LEU A 301 -12.56 -13.28 -23.52
C LEU A 301 -12.44 -12.45 -22.23
N PRO A 302 -13.26 -11.38 -22.05
CA PRO A 302 -13.22 -10.51 -20.89
C PRO A 302 -13.30 -11.24 -19.55
N LEU A 303 -14.12 -12.30 -19.48
CA LEU A 303 -14.28 -13.10 -18.27
C LEU A 303 -12.96 -13.73 -17.79
N PHE A 304 -12.18 -14.30 -18.71
CA PHE A 304 -10.90 -14.92 -18.36
C PHE A 304 -9.83 -13.87 -18.02
N GLY A 305 -9.86 -12.70 -18.67
CA GLY A 305 -9.02 -11.58 -18.28
C GLY A 305 -9.26 -11.13 -16.84
N LEU A 306 -10.52 -10.96 -16.45
CA LEU A 306 -10.91 -10.64 -15.07
C LEU A 306 -10.59 -11.76 -14.10
N LEU A 307 -10.83 -13.02 -14.48
CA LEU A 307 -10.46 -14.17 -13.67
C LEU A 307 -8.95 -14.19 -13.38
N GLY A 308 -8.13 -13.86 -14.38
CA GLY A 308 -6.69 -13.69 -14.22
C GLY A 308 -6.34 -12.63 -13.16
N CYS A 309 -7.04 -11.48 -13.15
CA CYS A 309 -6.84 -10.45 -12.11
C CYS A 309 -7.17 -10.97 -10.71
N VAL A 310 -8.30 -11.67 -10.53
CA VAL A 310 -8.71 -12.23 -9.23
C VAL A 310 -7.74 -13.32 -8.76
N LEU A 311 -7.35 -14.24 -9.64
CA LEU A 311 -6.39 -15.30 -9.33
C LEU A 311 -5.01 -14.73 -8.99
N CYS A 312 -4.61 -13.64 -9.62
CA CYS A 312 -3.40 -12.91 -9.26
C CYS A 312 -3.48 -12.43 -7.80
N GLY A 313 -4.61 -11.83 -7.38
CA GLY A 313 -4.83 -11.43 -5.99
C GLY A 313 -4.69 -12.57 -4.99
N LEU A 314 -5.22 -13.76 -5.31
CA LEU A 314 -5.05 -14.96 -4.48
C LEU A 314 -3.56 -15.36 -4.39
N SER A 315 -2.83 -15.30 -5.51
CA SER A 315 -1.47 -15.77 -5.62
C SER A 315 -0.46 -14.88 -4.91
N VAL A 316 -0.58 -13.54 -5.04
CA VAL A 316 0.40 -12.60 -4.46
C VAL A 316 0.25 -12.41 -2.96
N ALA A 317 -0.89 -12.80 -2.40
CA ALA A 317 -1.25 -12.53 -1.01
C ALA A 317 -0.20 -12.97 0.02
N ILE A 318 0.44 -14.13 -0.19
CA ILE A 318 1.43 -14.69 0.74
C ILE A 318 2.88 -14.35 0.35
N MET A 319 3.12 -13.87 -0.86
CA MET A 319 4.50 -13.70 -1.34
C MET A 319 5.28 -12.71 -0.48
N TRP A 320 4.69 -11.56 -0.17
CA TRP A 320 5.31 -10.54 0.67
C TRP A 320 5.52 -11.01 2.11
N PRO A 321 4.48 -11.35 2.90
CA PRO A 321 4.65 -11.78 4.28
C PRO A 321 5.43 -13.11 4.39
N GLY A 322 5.27 -14.01 3.41
CA GLY A 322 5.98 -15.27 3.36
C GLY A 322 7.48 -15.10 3.19
N THR A 323 7.93 -14.18 2.32
CA THR A 323 9.36 -13.90 2.14
C THR A 323 9.99 -13.41 3.45
N ILE A 324 9.34 -12.47 4.15
CA ILE A 324 9.79 -12.00 5.45
C ILE A 324 9.86 -13.16 6.45
N SER A 325 8.80 -13.95 6.55
CA SER A 325 8.73 -15.09 7.49
C SER A 325 9.78 -16.17 7.24
N VAL A 326 10.20 -16.34 5.98
CA VAL A 326 11.27 -17.30 5.61
C VAL A 326 12.66 -16.71 5.87
N CYS A 327 12.89 -15.44 5.60
CA CYS A 327 14.19 -14.81 5.65
C CYS A 327 14.57 -14.31 7.07
N SER A 328 13.64 -13.76 7.82
CA SER A 328 13.89 -13.16 9.13
C SER A 328 14.54 -14.14 10.14
N PRO A 329 14.07 -15.39 10.33
CA PRO A 329 14.72 -16.34 11.25
C PRO A 329 16.12 -16.75 10.81
N ARG A 330 16.45 -16.59 9.53
CA ARG A 330 17.76 -16.95 8.96
C ARG A 330 18.77 -15.81 9.02
N ILE A 331 18.31 -14.59 9.37
CA ILE A 331 19.14 -13.39 9.60
C ILE A 331 18.81 -12.82 10.99
N PRO A 332 19.13 -13.54 12.08
CA PRO A 332 18.63 -13.19 13.42
C PRO A 332 19.14 -11.87 13.97
N LYS A 333 20.22 -11.31 13.39
CA LYS A 333 20.75 -9.98 13.76
C LYS A 333 20.32 -8.87 12.81
N GLY A 334 19.45 -9.15 11.83
CA GLY A 334 19.02 -8.19 10.81
C GLY A 334 18.30 -6.96 11.37
N GLY A 335 17.64 -7.10 12.53
CA GLY A 335 16.98 -5.98 13.21
C GLY A 335 16.00 -5.24 12.30
N THR A 336 15.75 -3.97 12.60
CA THR A 336 14.88 -3.08 11.80
C THR A 336 15.38 -2.86 10.38
N ALA A 337 16.69 -2.92 10.16
CA ALA A 337 17.30 -2.73 8.84
C ALA A 337 16.97 -3.85 7.82
N LEU A 338 16.52 -5.02 8.30
CA LEU A 338 16.05 -6.11 7.44
C LEU A 338 14.62 -5.84 6.92
N PHE A 339 13.83 -5.04 7.63
CA PHE A 339 12.43 -4.77 7.33
C PHE A 339 12.20 -3.42 6.63
N ALA A 340 13.20 -2.54 6.67
CA ALA A 340 13.22 -1.27 5.93
C ALA A 340 13.78 -1.45 4.52
#